data_ac1bc40ad7b3615d1cdf3c2ae258f9d9
#
_entry.id   ac1bc40ad7b3615d1cdf3c2ae258f9d9
#
_cell.length_a   1.000
_cell.length_b   1.000
_cell.length_c   1.000
_cell.angle_alpha   90.00
_cell.angle_beta   90.00
_cell.angle_gamma   90.00
#
_symmetry.space_group_name_H-M   'P 1'
#
loop_
_entity.id
_entity.type
_entity.pdbx_description
1 polymer ?
#
loop_
_entity_poly.entity_id
_entity_poly.type
_entity_poly.pdbx_seq_one_letter_code
_entity_poly.pdbx_strand_id
1 'polypeptide(L)'
;MPTPLNNQASIRYSYDSGTGSANSNTVTTNLLDQYTIAATKTPLLPTFRPGESLTYVLRVVNNGSGDLYNVTVADDLGGGGANAPLVYQEGSLRAYLDSDPVTVVPVAQAGTLTVTIPGPLAAGQVALVVYSARVRPDAPFGLASITNTAAVTANGGSATGAVVTVTPSPTATVLRASYAEVAIYKEADKQNVTAGEPLTYTFTMTNTGNQAAGAVTLTDTLPAGFAVTQVTVDSGAGTVVLPSTGYTVDTTTNTITIPSATGTPIQVAAATAAAPGVTTVTVTGTVAAVTP
;
A
#
# COMPACT_ATOMS: atom_id res chain seq x y z
N MET A 1 37.30 -12.83 15.22
CA MET A 1 38.22 -13.20 16.34
C MET A 1 38.88 -11.91 16.84
N PRO A 2 39.14 -11.76 18.16
CA PRO A 2 39.79 -10.56 18.67
C PRO A 2 41.15 -10.33 17.97
N THR A 3 41.42 -9.08 17.56
CA THR A 3 42.68 -8.69 16.94
C THR A 3 43.68 -8.28 18.03
N PRO A 4 44.82 -8.98 18.23
CA PRO A 4 45.74 -8.63 19.26
C PRO A 4 46.52 -7.35 18.86
N LEU A 5 46.54 -6.40 19.76
CA LEU A 5 47.37 -5.18 19.69
C LEU A 5 48.56 -5.37 20.60
N ASN A 6 49.75 -5.51 20.04
CA ASN A 6 51.00 -5.72 20.79
C ASN A 6 51.74 -4.40 20.92
N ASN A 7 52.20 -4.09 22.14
CA ASN A 7 52.99 -2.90 22.43
C ASN A 7 54.21 -3.26 23.26
N GLN A 8 55.39 -2.80 22.85
CA GLN A 8 56.65 -2.97 23.58
C GLN A 8 57.43 -1.65 23.54
N ALA A 9 57.98 -1.26 24.65
CA ALA A 9 58.86 -0.10 24.76
C ALA A 9 60.32 -0.50 24.74
N SER A 10 61.19 0.40 24.24
CA SER A 10 62.63 0.24 24.35
C SER A 10 63.23 1.47 24.99
N ILE A 11 64.31 1.27 25.76
CA ILE A 11 65.12 2.35 26.31
C ILE A 11 66.55 2.22 25.81
N ARG A 12 67.20 3.36 25.64
CA ARG A 12 68.63 3.47 25.44
C ARG A 12 69.20 4.35 26.55
N TYR A 13 70.36 4.01 27.04
CA TYR A 13 71.03 4.78 28.07
C TYR A 13 72.55 4.80 27.85
N SER A 14 73.21 5.82 28.38
CA SER A 14 74.65 5.96 28.33
C SER A 14 75.15 5.95 29.77
N TYR A 15 76.44 5.46 29.92
CA TYR A 15 77.22 5.51 31.14
C TYR A 15 78.68 5.82 30.76
N ASP A 16 79.52 6.13 31.72
CA ASP A 16 80.88 6.71 31.47
C ASP A 16 81.73 6.01 30.43
N SER A 17 81.59 4.72 30.22
CA SER A 17 82.37 3.90 29.29
C SER A 17 81.59 3.24 28.15
N GLY A 18 80.31 3.57 27.99
CA GLY A 18 79.49 2.89 26.99
C GLY A 18 78.04 3.33 26.87
N THR A 19 77.28 2.59 26.05
CA THR A 19 75.88 2.74 25.88
C THR A 19 75.20 1.38 26.06
N GLY A 20 73.95 1.38 26.55
CA GLY A 20 73.12 0.18 26.65
C GLY A 20 71.75 0.38 26.11
N SER A 21 71.03 -0.70 25.91
CA SER A 21 69.62 -0.68 25.58
C SER A 21 68.89 -1.84 26.25
N ALA A 22 67.61 -1.66 26.54
CA ALA A 22 66.70 -2.72 27.03
C ALA A 22 65.33 -2.54 26.45
N ASN A 23 64.66 -3.65 26.25
CA ASN A 23 63.24 -3.70 25.85
C ASN A 23 62.37 -4.08 27.03
N SER A 24 61.19 -3.51 27.08
CA SER A 24 60.16 -3.97 28.04
C SER A 24 59.61 -5.35 27.64
N ASN A 25 58.85 -5.97 28.49
CA ASN A 25 57.94 -7.03 28.08
C ASN A 25 56.93 -6.51 27.02
N THR A 26 56.40 -7.39 26.19
CA THR A 26 55.30 -7.09 25.29
C THR A 26 53.98 -7.15 26.06
N VAL A 27 53.15 -6.10 25.93
CA VAL A 27 51.81 -6.08 26.47
C VAL A 27 50.89 -6.28 25.30
N THR A 28 49.92 -7.24 25.42
CA THR A 28 48.93 -7.54 24.42
C THR A 28 47.56 -7.09 24.90
N THR A 29 46.86 -6.27 24.10
CA THR A 29 45.45 -5.88 24.30
C THR A 29 44.68 -6.41 23.14
N ASN A 30 43.49 -7.00 23.37
CA ASN A 30 42.62 -7.48 22.29
C ASN A 30 41.62 -6.42 21.88
N LEU A 31 41.60 -6.08 20.59
CA LEU A 31 40.52 -5.34 19.97
C LEU A 31 39.37 -6.31 19.70
N LEU A 32 38.22 -6.05 20.28
CA LEU A 32 37.01 -6.85 20.10
C LEU A 32 36.19 -6.33 18.93
N ASP A 33 35.61 -7.23 18.17
CA ASP A 33 34.65 -6.88 17.14
C ASP A 33 33.38 -6.28 17.77
N GLN A 34 32.82 -5.27 17.10
CA GLN A 34 31.55 -4.68 17.44
C GLN A 34 30.51 -5.11 16.41
N TYR A 35 29.36 -5.55 16.87
CA TYR A 35 28.25 -6.00 16.03
C TYR A 35 27.11 -5.00 16.16
N THR A 36 26.92 -4.17 15.16
CA THR A 36 25.85 -3.17 15.09
C THR A 36 25.21 -3.18 13.71
N ILE A 37 23.89 -3.00 13.68
CA ILE A 37 23.07 -3.08 12.48
C ILE A 37 22.17 -1.85 12.41
N ALA A 38 21.99 -1.29 11.23
CA ALA A 38 21.00 -0.26 10.96
C ALA A 38 20.16 -0.67 9.75
N ALA A 39 18.91 -0.20 9.72
CA ALA A 39 18.04 -0.46 8.56
C ALA A 39 17.12 0.72 8.28
N THR A 40 16.75 0.85 7.01
CA THR A 40 15.74 1.78 6.53
C THR A 40 14.74 1.04 5.67
N LYS A 41 13.49 1.50 5.66
CA LYS A 41 12.41 0.98 4.83
C LYS A 41 11.75 2.13 4.08
N THR A 42 11.63 1.98 2.76
CA THR A 42 11.11 3.04 1.89
C THR A 42 10.09 2.45 0.92
N PRO A 43 8.89 3.04 0.77
CA PRO A 43 7.96 2.69 -0.28
C PRO A 43 8.39 3.41 -1.57
N LEU A 44 8.18 2.81 -2.74
CA LEU A 44 8.44 3.48 -4.03
C LEU A 44 7.34 4.48 -4.40
N LEU A 45 6.12 4.31 -3.87
CA LEU A 45 5.00 5.22 -4.06
C LEU A 45 4.57 5.79 -2.72
N PRO A 46 4.29 7.11 -2.65
CA PRO A 46 3.86 7.75 -1.39
C PRO A 46 2.37 7.54 -1.07
N THR A 47 1.58 7.07 -2.04
CA THR A 47 0.14 6.88 -1.92
C THR A 47 -0.31 5.52 -2.41
N PHE A 48 -1.52 5.10 -1.99
CA PHE A 48 -2.15 3.85 -2.40
C PHE A 48 -3.63 4.03 -2.74
N ARG A 49 -4.16 3.09 -3.54
CA ARG A 49 -5.60 2.77 -3.67
C ARG A 49 -5.83 1.30 -3.33
N PRO A 50 -7.01 0.90 -2.86
CA PRO A 50 -7.37 -0.50 -2.72
C PRO A 50 -7.13 -1.27 -4.03
N GLY A 51 -6.52 -2.46 -3.93
CA GLY A 51 -6.18 -3.28 -5.08
C GLY A 51 -4.88 -2.94 -5.82
N GLU A 52 -4.23 -1.81 -5.53
CA GLU A 52 -2.93 -1.45 -6.11
C GLU A 52 -1.76 -2.19 -5.44
N SER A 53 -0.66 -2.32 -6.18
CA SER A 53 0.60 -2.90 -5.68
C SER A 53 1.55 -1.81 -5.22
N LEU A 54 2.11 -2.00 -4.04
CA LEU A 54 3.16 -1.17 -3.45
C LEU A 54 4.46 -1.95 -3.41
N THR A 55 5.55 -1.33 -3.81
CA THR A 55 6.89 -1.91 -3.70
C THR A 55 7.65 -1.24 -2.57
N TYR A 56 8.25 -2.06 -1.72
CA TYR A 56 9.06 -1.63 -0.59
C TYR A 56 10.51 -2.03 -0.79
N VAL A 57 11.41 -1.15 -0.38
CA VAL A 57 12.86 -1.37 -0.34
C VAL A 57 13.31 -1.29 1.11
N LEU A 58 13.88 -2.38 1.63
CA LEU A 58 14.57 -2.40 2.90
C LEU A 58 16.07 -2.44 2.62
N ARG A 59 16.78 -1.49 3.21
CA ARG A 59 18.24 -1.40 3.18
C ARG A 59 18.76 -1.65 4.58
N VAL A 60 19.56 -2.70 4.74
CA VAL A 60 20.18 -3.11 5.99
C VAL A 60 21.68 -2.92 5.87
N VAL A 61 22.32 -2.30 6.85
CA VAL A 61 23.75 -1.97 6.85
C VAL A 61 24.40 -2.58 8.08
N ASN A 62 25.54 -3.24 7.88
CA ASN A 62 26.41 -3.59 8.98
C ASN A 62 27.27 -2.37 9.36
N ASN A 63 26.93 -1.70 10.43
CA ASN A 63 27.68 -0.54 10.97
C ASN A 63 28.75 -0.94 12.00
N GLY A 64 28.91 -2.25 12.25
CA GLY A 64 29.91 -2.81 13.15
C GLY A 64 31.27 -3.02 12.47
N SER A 65 32.22 -3.56 13.23
CA SER A 65 33.53 -4.00 12.73
C SER A 65 33.63 -5.50 12.46
N GLY A 66 32.69 -6.28 12.95
CA GLY A 66 32.60 -7.73 12.73
C GLY A 66 31.47 -8.12 11.78
N ASP A 67 31.58 -9.29 11.18
CA ASP A 67 30.60 -9.84 10.24
C ASP A 67 29.26 -10.17 10.88
N LEU A 68 28.20 -9.93 10.15
CA LEU A 68 26.82 -10.31 10.52
C LEU A 68 26.32 -11.47 9.66
N TYR A 69 25.57 -12.37 10.28
CA TYR A 69 25.00 -13.55 9.63
C TYR A 69 23.49 -13.59 9.85
N ASN A 70 22.79 -14.35 9.02
CA ASN A 70 21.33 -14.55 9.12
C ASN A 70 20.58 -13.24 9.28
N VAL A 71 20.85 -12.27 8.40
CA VAL A 71 20.09 -11.01 8.38
C VAL A 71 18.63 -11.35 8.11
N THR A 72 17.80 -11.23 9.12
CA THR A 72 16.38 -11.58 9.08
C THR A 72 15.52 -10.33 9.12
N VAL A 73 14.64 -10.21 8.15
CA VAL A 73 13.60 -9.18 8.07
C VAL A 73 12.27 -9.86 8.30
N ALA A 74 11.54 -9.45 9.33
CA ALA A 74 10.15 -9.84 9.57
C ALA A 74 9.26 -8.61 9.42
N ASP A 75 8.54 -8.55 8.31
CA ASP A 75 7.73 -7.42 7.87
C ASP A 75 6.26 -7.66 8.22
N ASP A 76 5.61 -6.71 8.90
CA ASP A 76 4.24 -6.86 9.41
C ASP A 76 3.14 -6.60 8.37
N LEU A 77 3.51 -6.29 7.12
CA LEU A 77 2.60 -6.00 6.01
C LEU A 77 1.48 -4.99 6.38
N GLY A 78 1.82 -4.02 7.23
CA GLY A 78 0.90 -2.96 7.65
C GLY A 78 0.08 -3.28 8.89
N GLY A 79 0.66 -4.02 9.84
CA GLY A 79 0.08 -4.28 11.16
C GLY A 79 -0.01 -5.76 11.54
N GLY A 80 0.38 -6.66 10.65
CA GLY A 80 0.36 -8.11 10.91
C GLY A 80 -1.04 -8.71 11.04
N GLY A 81 -1.10 -10.04 11.11
CA GLY A 81 -2.33 -10.78 11.30
C GLY A 81 -3.18 -10.95 10.01
N ALA A 82 -4.28 -11.68 10.15
CA ALA A 82 -5.13 -12.06 9.02
C ALA A 82 -5.80 -10.87 8.30
N ASN A 83 -5.92 -9.73 8.99
CA ASN A 83 -6.55 -8.51 8.48
C ASN A 83 -5.54 -7.44 8.05
N ALA A 84 -4.26 -7.79 7.95
CA ALA A 84 -3.25 -6.87 7.43
C ALA A 84 -3.70 -6.27 6.08
N PRO A 85 -3.59 -4.95 5.87
CA PRO A 85 -4.07 -4.29 4.65
C PRO A 85 -3.23 -4.64 3.42
N LEU A 86 -2.03 -5.20 3.62
CA LEU A 86 -1.12 -5.62 2.55
C LEU A 86 -1.05 -7.14 2.46
N VAL A 87 -1.02 -7.64 1.24
CA VAL A 87 -0.80 -9.06 0.93
C VAL A 87 0.46 -9.16 0.06
N TYR A 88 1.45 -9.93 0.52
CA TYR A 88 2.67 -10.18 -0.25
C TYR A 88 2.35 -10.75 -1.64
N GLN A 89 3.00 -10.23 -2.67
CA GLN A 89 2.91 -10.75 -4.02
C GLN A 89 4.02 -11.79 -4.25
N GLU A 90 3.62 -13.05 -4.39
CA GLU A 90 4.54 -14.14 -4.64
C GLU A 90 5.41 -13.89 -5.87
N GLY A 91 6.69 -14.29 -5.79
CA GLY A 91 7.66 -14.12 -6.88
C GLY A 91 8.20 -12.69 -7.05
N SER A 92 7.70 -11.71 -6.29
CA SER A 92 8.18 -10.32 -6.37
C SER A 92 9.48 -10.05 -5.59
N LEU A 93 9.83 -10.93 -4.64
CA LEU A 93 10.99 -10.74 -3.79
C LEU A 93 12.30 -10.79 -4.58
N ARG A 94 13.15 -9.81 -4.29
CA ARG A 94 14.56 -9.79 -4.72
C ARG A 94 15.41 -9.42 -3.51
N ALA A 95 16.52 -10.14 -3.34
CA ALA A 95 17.49 -9.85 -2.27
C ALA A 95 18.88 -9.72 -2.86
N TYR A 96 19.67 -8.84 -2.27
CA TYR A 96 21.05 -8.58 -2.67
C TYR A 96 21.93 -8.47 -1.44
N LEU A 97 23.16 -8.95 -1.56
CA LEU A 97 24.22 -8.80 -0.58
C LEU A 97 25.36 -8.05 -1.25
N ASP A 98 25.59 -6.80 -0.84
CA ASP A 98 26.57 -5.88 -1.39
C ASP A 98 26.54 -5.79 -2.95
N SER A 99 25.35 -5.64 -3.50
CA SER A 99 25.02 -5.60 -4.94
C SER A 99 24.93 -6.95 -5.65
N ASP A 100 25.40 -8.04 -5.06
CA ASP A 100 25.26 -9.38 -5.64
C ASP A 100 23.88 -9.96 -5.34
N PRO A 101 23.14 -10.48 -6.32
CA PRO A 101 21.85 -11.10 -6.10
C PRO A 101 22.01 -12.39 -5.30
N VAL A 102 21.16 -12.54 -4.28
CA VAL A 102 21.12 -13.75 -3.45
C VAL A 102 19.76 -14.42 -3.52
N THR A 103 19.76 -15.74 -3.62
CA THR A 103 18.52 -16.52 -3.59
C THR A 103 18.09 -16.73 -2.15
N VAL A 104 16.90 -16.27 -1.83
CA VAL A 104 16.27 -16.44 -0.51
C VAL A 104 14.84 -16.95 -0.70
N VAL A 105 14.35 -17.70 0.27
CA VAL A 105 12.97 -18.21 0.27
C VAL A 105 12.14 -17.36 1.22
N PRO A 106 11.17 -16.60 0.72
CA PRO A 106 10.26 -15.85 1.57
C PRO A 106 9.28 -16.77 2.28
N VAL A 107 8.98 -16.47 3.54
CA VAL A 107 7.89 -17.10 4.30
C VAL A 107 6.83 -16.03 4.53
N ALA A 108 5.71 -16.14 3.82
CA ALA A 108 4.56 -15.27 3.99
C ALA A 108 3.47 -16.01 4.77
N GLN A 109 3.19 -15.58 5.99
CA GLN A 109 2.22 -16.24 6.87
C GLN A 109 1.51 -15.21 7.76
N ALA A 110 0.19 -15.31 7.84
CA ALA A 110 -0.65 -14.52 8.75
C ALA A 110 -0.34 -13.00 8.71
N GLY A 111 -0.18 -12.43 7.50
CA GLY A 111 0.09 -10.99 7.32
C GLY A 111 1.52 -10.57 7.69
N THR A 112 2.44 -11.51 7.75
CA THR A 112 3.87 -11.23 7.96
C THR A 112 4.68 -11.85 6.84
N LEU A 113 5.67 -11.12 6.33
CA LEU A 113 6.66 -11.59 5.37
C LEU A 113 8.01 -11.72 6.06
N THR A 114 8.54 -12.93 6.17
CA THR A 114 9.87 -13.18 6.74
C THR A 114 10.84 -13.58 5.65
N VAL A 115 12.01 -12.93 5.66
CA VAL A 115 13.12 -13.17 4.71
C VAL A 115 14.41 -13.25 5.52
N THR A 116 15.24 -14.28 5.26
CA THR A 116 16.56 -14.41 5.88
C THR A 116 17.65 -14.50 4.82
N ILE A 117 18.62 -13.60 4.89
CA ILE A 117 19.84 -13.62 4.07
C ILE A 117 20.95 -14.25 4.93
N PRO A 118 21.53 -15.40 4.52
CA PRO A 118 22.44 -16.15 5.37
C PRO A 118 23.74 -15.41 5.72
N GLY A 119 24.26 -14.59 4.83
CA GLY A 119 25.50 -13.82 5.03
C GLY A 119 26.76 -14.58 4.61
N PRO A 120 27.98 -14.14 4.98
CA PRO A 120 28.23 -12.99 5.86
C PRO A 120 27.89 -11.65 5.22
N LEU A 121 27.35 -10.72 6.01
CA LEU A 121 27.30 -9.29 5.70
C LEU A 121 28.51 -8.66 6.40
N ALA A 122 29.58 -8.40 5.66
CA ALA A 122 30.83 -7.88 6.23
C ALA A 122 30.66 -6.42 6.72
N ALA A 123 31.63 -5.95 7.51
CA ALA A 123 31.66 -4.58 8.02
C ALA A 123 31.50 -3.55 6.87
N GLY A 124 30.56 -2.64 7.01
CA GLY A 124 30.23 -1.60 6.03
C GLY A 124 29.38 -2.07 4.84
N GLN A 125 29.19 -3.36 4.64
CA GLN A 125 28.36 -3.88 3.55
C GLN A 125 26.86 -3.67 3.77
N VAL A 126 26.10 -3.81 2.69
CA VAL A 126 24.66 -3.56 2.60
C VAL A 126 23.92 -4.80 2.14
N ALA A 127 22.86 -5.17 2.82
CA ALA A 127 21.86 -6.09 2.30
C ALA A 127 20.61 -5.32 1.86
N LEU A 128 20.08 -5.65 0.69
CA LEU A 128 18.83 -5.08 0.16
C LEU A 128 17.78 -6.18 0.04
N VAL A 129 16.57 -5.84 0.46
CA VAL A 129 15.38 -6.66 0.25
C VAL A 129 14.34 -5.80 -0.45
N VAL A 130 13.90 -6.22 -1.63
CA VAL A 130 12.88 -5.54 -2.43
C VAL A 130 11.73 -6.51 -2.63
N TYR A 131 10.52 -6.09 -2.32
CA TYR A 131 9.33 -6.90 -2.54
C TYR A 131 8.13 -6.03 -2.87
N SER A 132 7.11 -6.62 -3.49
CA SER A 132 5.81 -5.98 -3.72
C SER A 132 4.73 -6.62 -2.87
N ALA A 133 3.83 -5.79 -2.38
CA ALA A 133 2.63 -6.20 -1.67
C ALA A 133 1.42 -5.47 -2.26
N ARG A 134 0.31 -6.20 -2.43
CA ARG A 134 -0.94 -5.65 -2.93
C ARG A 134 -1.76 -5.13 -1.76
N VAL A 135 -2.29 -3.92 -1.88
CA VAL A 135 -3.31 -3.42 -0.97
C VAL A 135 -4.58 -4.24 -1.19
N ARG A 136 -5.17 -4.77 -0.14
CA ARG A 136 -6.42 -5.55 -0.23
C ARG A 136 -7.51 -4.75 -0.92
N PRO A 137 -8.26 -5.33 -1.88
CA PRO A 137 -9.39 -4.64 -2.52
C PRO A 137 -10.50 -4.28 -1.53
N ASP A 138 -10.65 -5.08 -0.47
CA ASP A 138 -11.60 -4.91 0.63
C ASP A 138 -11.05 -4.08 1.81
N ALA A 139 -9.94 -3.36 1.61
CA ALA A 139 -9.40 -2.45 2.62
C ALA A 139 -10.46 -1.43 3.05
N PRO A 140 -10.64 -1.17 4.36
CA PRO A 140 -11.70 -0.29 4.87
C PRO A 140 -11.72 1.07 4.18
N PHE A 141 -12.91 1.58 3.86
CA PHE A 141 -13.08 2.90 3.21
C PHE A 141 -12.43 4.03 4.02
N GLY A 142 -12.43 3.93 5.36
CA GLY A 142 -11.81 4.92 6.25
C GLY A 142 -10.30 4.76 6.47
N LEU A 143 -9.63 3.77 5.83
CA LEU A 143 -8.20 3.58 5.98
C LEU A 143 -7.44 4.74 5.31
N ALA A 144 -6.96 5.69 6.10
CA ALA A 144 -6.28 6.90 5.61
C ALA A 144 -4.79 6.67 5.27
N SER A 145 -4.14 5.73 5.95
CA SER A 145 -2.73 5.40 5.74
C SER A 145 -2.44 3.94 6.08
N ILE A 146 -1.39 3.41 5.50
CA ILE A 146 -0.80 2.10 5.84
C ILE A 146 0.60 2.36 6.36
N THR A 147 0.84 2.01 7.62
CA THR A 147 2.18 2.01 8.23
C THR A 147 2.67 0.57 8.25
N ASN A 148 3.74 0.31 7.53
CA ASN A 148 4.33 -1.01 7.35
C ASN A 148 5.69 -1.05 8.05
N THR A 149 5.84 -1.89 9.08
CA THR A 149 7.00 -1.98 9.97
C THR A 149 7.72 -3.30 9.77
N ALA A 150 9.04 -3.26 9.82
CA ALA A 150 9.86 -4.47 9.75
C ALA A 150 10.73 -4.61 11.02
N ALA A 151 10.66 -5.75 11.68
CA ALA A 151 11.68 -6.13 12.65
C ALA A 151 12.89 -6.68 11.89
N VAL A 152 14.09 -6.13 12.19
CA VAL A 152 15.33 -6.55 11.54
C VAL A 152 16.33 -7.02 12.58
N THR A 153 16.84 -8.23 12.42
CA THR A 153 17.81 -8.85 13.31
C THR A 153 18.96 -9.48 12.51
N ALA A 154 20.08 -9.73 13.15
CA ALA A 154 21.19 -10.52 12.61
C ALA A 154 21.96 -11.21 13.75
N ASN A 155 22.81 -12.18 13.41
CA ASN A 155 23.72 -12.83 14.34
C ASN A 155 25.13 -12.25 14.20
N GLY A 156 25.76 -11.82 15.29
CA GLY A 156 27.10 -11.28 15.30
C GLY A 156 28.20 -12.33 15.27
N GLY A 157 29.16 -12.24 14.36
CA GLY A 157 30.36 -13.06 14.29
C GLY A 157 30.22 -14.49 13.78
N SER A 158 29.02 -15.05 13.80
CA SER A 158 28.71 -16.38 13.24
C SER A 158 27.20 -16.57 13.11
N ALA A 159 26.78 -17.62 12.40
CA ALA A 159 25.35 -17.97 12.25
C ALA A 159 24.65 -18.35 13.58
N THR A 160 25.42 -18.65 14.62
CA THR A 160 24.93 -18.96 15.98
C THR A 160 25.36 -17.90 17.00
N GLY A 161 25.89 -16.77 16.55
CA GLY A 161 26.33 -15.68 17.40
C GLY A 161 25.18 -14.93 18.10
N ALA A 162 25.53 -14.01 18.98
CA ALA A 162 24.55 -13.19 19.67
C ALA A 162 23.69 -12.39 18.69
N VAL A 163 22.38 -12.33 18.96
CA VAL A 163 21.44 -11.58 18.12
C VAL A 163 21.61 -10.08 18.36
N VAL A 164 21.75 -9.34 17.28
CA VAL A 164 21.67 -7.86 17.25
C VAL A 164 20.38 -7.46 16.54
N THR A 165 19.75 -6.39 17.01
CA THR A 165 18.44 -5.94 16.55
C THR A 165 18.50 -4.47 16.16
N VAL A 166 17.84 -4.11 15.07
CA VAL A 166 17.66 -2.71 14.66
C VAL A 166 16.64 -2.03 15.58
N THR A 167 17.07 -0.94 16.21
CA THR A 167 16.21 -0.14 17.08
C THR A 167 16.41 1.35 16.76
N PRO A 168 15.32 2.10 16.45
CA PRO A 168 13.94 1.63 16.25
C PRO A 168 13.78 0.77 15.00
N SER A 169 12.70 -0.03 14.94
CA SER A 169 12.34 -0.82 13.75
C SER A 169 12.04 0.10 12.57
N PRO A 170 12.57 -0.19 11.37
CA PRO A 170 12.31 0.62 10.19
C PRO A 170 10.84 0.53 9.76
N THR A 171 10.24 1.68 9.50
CA THR A 171 8.84 1.84 9.10
C THR A 171 8.71 2.62 7.80
N ALA A 172 7.68 2.31 7.03
CA ALA A 172 7.27 3.06 5.84
C ALA A 172 5.78 3.34 5.91
N THR A 173 5.39 4.60 5.75
CA THR A 173 3.98 5.01 5.71
C THR A 173 3.61 5.49 4.33
N VAL A 174 2.51 4.96 3.80
CA VAL A 174 1.88 5.40 2.56
C VAL A 174 0.49 5.94 2.86
N LEU A 175 0.09 7.02 2.21
CA LEU A 175 -1.19 7.68 2.41
C LEU A 175 -2.21 7.19 1.38
N ARG A 176 -3.50 7.19 1.73
CA ARG A 176 -4.54 6.94 0.74
C ARG A 176 -4.57 8.07 -0.29
N ALA A 177 -4.56 7.74 -1.56
CA ALA A 177 -4.71 8.72 -2.65
C ALA A 177 -6.09 9.40 -2.56
N SER A 178 -6.20 10.64 -3.01
CA SER A 178 -7.48 11.34 -3.16
C SER A 178 -8.08 11.03 -4.51
N TYR A 179 -9.26 10.39 -4.54
CA TYR A 179 -9.93 9.98 -5.79
C TYR A 179 -11.42 9.76 -5.55
N ALA A 180 -12.21 9.91 -6.63
CA ALA A 180 -13.57 9.40 -6.73
C ALA A 180 -13.56 8.18 -7.67
N GLU A 181 -14.33 7.15 -7.33
CA GLU A 181 -14.48 5.95 -8.15
C GLU A 181 -15.95 5.50 -8.10
N VAL A 182 -16.66 5.80 -9.19
CA VAL A 182 -18.10 5.59 -9.28
C VAL A 182 -18.41 4.42 -10.21
N ALA A 183 -19.11 3.43 -9.67
CA ALA A 183 -19.74 2.37 -10.43
C ALA A 183 -21.24 2.66 -10.57
N ILE A 184 -21.86 2.20 -11.67
CA ILE A 184 -23.30 2.32 -11.90
C ILE A 184 -23.92 0.95 -12.13
N TYR A 185 -25.10 0.74 -11.52
CA TYR A 185 -25.93 -0.43 -11.72
C TYR A 185 -27.32 0.03 -12.16
N LYS A 186 -27.94 -0.64 -13.16
CA LYS A 186 -29.27 -0.36 -13.67
C LYS A 186 -30.18 -1.56 -13.47
N GLU A 187 -31.37 -1.30 -13.00
CA GLU A 187 -32.44 -2.31 -12.89
C GLU A 187 -33.78 -1.74 -13.34
N ALA A 188 -34.74 -2.62 -13.61
CA ALA A 188 -36.12 -2.28 -13.90
C ALA A 188 -37.01 -2.93 -12.85
N ASP A 189 -38.09 -2.23 -12.46
CA ASP A 189 -39.04 -2.73 -11.47
C ASP A 189 -39.87 -3.90 -11.99
N LYS A 190 -39.93 -4.14 -13.32
CA LYS A 190 -40.68 -5.22 -13.95
C LYS A 190 -39.87 -5.86 -15.08
N GLN A 191 -39.99 -7.18 -15.21
CA GLN A 191 -39.44 -7.95 -16.36
C GLN A 191 -40.39 -7.93 -17.57
N ASN A 192 -41.69 -7.81 -17.34
CA ASN A 192 -42.71 -7.75 -18.39
C ASN A 192 -43.62 -6.55 -18.12
N VAL A 193 -43.96 -5.84 -19.18
CA VAL A 193 -44.85 -4.68 -19.12
C VAL A 193 -45.77 -4.68 -20.34
N THR A 194 -47.04 -4.32 -20.15
CA THR A 194 -47.98 -4.12 -21.24
C THR A 194 -48.08 -2.65 -21.63
N ALA A 195 -48.56 -2.38 -22.85
CA ALA A 195 -48.70 -1.00 -23.34
C ALA A 195 -49.61 -0.18 -22.38
N GLY A 196 -49.13 1.01 -22.03
CA GLY A 196 -49.81 1.92 -21.10
C GLY A 196 -49.46 1.71 -19.62
N GLU A 197 -48.84 0.60 -19.27
CA GLU A 197 -48.39 0.39 -17.90
C GLU A 197 -47.19 1.21 -17.52
N PRO A 198 -47.04 1.62 -16.26
CA PRO A 198 -45.84 2.27 -15.78
C PRO A 198 -44.69 1.28 -15.66
N LEU A 199 -43.49 1.73 -16.05
CA LEU A 199 -42.23 1.04 -15.88
C LEU A 199 -41.23 2.02 -15.29
N THR A 200 -40.46 1.56 -14.30
CA THR A 200 -39.44 2.36 -13.63
C THR A 200 -38.05 1.75 -13.82
N TYR A 201 -37.09 2.54 -14.30
CA TYR A 201 -35.69 2.23 -14.29
C TYR A 201 -35.04 2.89 -13.09
N THR A 202 -34.25 2.12 -12.32
CA THR A 202 -33.47 2.59 -11.19
C THR A 202 -31.98 2.48 -11.54
N PHE A 203 -31.26 3.59 -11.39
CA PHE A 203 -29.82 3.67 -11.55
C PHE A 203 -29.20 3.93 -10.20
N THR A 204 -28.43 2.96 -9.69
CA THR A 204 -27.68 3.11 -8.44
C THR A 204 -26.22 3.40 -8.76
N MET A 205 -25.76 4.59 -8.39
CA MET A 205 -24.37 5.03 -8.51
C MET A 205 -23.69 4.88 -7.15
N THR A 206 -22.57 4.15 -7.12
CA THR A 206 -21.83 3.84 -5.89
C THR A 206 -20.41 4.36 -6.01
N ASN A 207 -19.99 5.27 -5.11
CA ASN A 207 -18.66 5.81 -5.05
C ASN A 207 -17.86 5.16 -3.92
N THR A 208 -16.80 4.44 -4.26
CA THR A 208 -15.87 3.80 -3.33
C THR A 208 -14.64 4.68 -3.02
N GLY A 209 -14.49 5.81 -3.73
CA GLY A 209 -13.43 6.77 -3.50
C GLY A 209 -13.65 7.64 -2.25
N ASN A 210 -12.59 8.29 -1.78
CA ASN A 210 -12.62 9.18 -0.61
C ASN A 210 -12.88 10.66 -0.97
N GLN A 211 -13.19 10.92 -2.25
CA GLN A 211 -13.64 12.22 -2.75
C GLN A 211 -15.05 12.08 -3.34
N ALA A 212 -15.87 13.10 -3.16
CA ALA A 212 -17.16 13.15 -3.84
C ALA A 212 -16.98 13.30 -5.35
N ALA A 213 -17.77 12.55 -6.11
CA ALA A 213 -17.88 12.77 -7.54
C ALA A 213 -18.91 13.88 -7.81
N GLY A 214 -18.45 15.02 -8.30
CA GLY A 214 -19.31 16.14 -8.69
C GLY A 214 -19.58 16.16 -10.18
N ALA A 215 -20.59 16.97 -10.58
CA ALA A 215 -20.96 17.18 -11.99
C ALA A 215 -21.21 15.86 -12.76
N VAL A 216 -21.81 14.87 -12.11
CA VAL A 216 -22.13 13.58 -12.71
C VAL A 216 -23.29 13.77 -13.69
N THR A 217 -23.15 13.23 -14.89
CA THR A 217 -24.20 13.19 -15.93
C THR A 217 -24.55 11.73 -16.19
N LEU A 218 -25.83 11.41 -16.06
CA LEU A 218 -26.40 10.11 -16.44
C LEU A 218 -27.00 10.22 -17.82
N THR A 219 -26.61 9.34 -18.73
CA THR A 219 -27.20 9.22 -20.08
C THR A 219 -27.69 7.79 -20.27
N ASP A 220 -28.92 7.63 -20.71
CA ASP A 220 -29.53 6.32 -20.96
C ASP A 220 -30.37 6.33 -22.23
N THR A 221 -30.29 5.25 -23.00
CA THR A 221 -31.17 5.05 -24.15
C THR A 221 -32.41 4.29 -23.73
N LEU A 222 -33.53 4.99 -23.71
CA LEU A 222 -34.82 4.44 -23.31
C LEU A 222 -35.40 3.56 -24.44
N PRO A 223 -36.24 2.59 -24.11
CA PRO A 223 -36.96 1.81 -25.14
C PRO A 223 -37.80 2.70 -26.05
N ALA A 224 -37.96 2.28 -27.29
CA ALA A 224 -38.87 2.97 -28.21
C ALA A 224 -40.30 3.04 -27.64
N GLY A 225 -40.92 4.22 -27.74
CA GLY A 225 -42.25 4.44 -27.17
C GLY A 225 -42.31 4.65 -25.66
N PHE A 226 -41.15 4.75 -24.98
CA PHE A 226 -41.14 5.07 -23.54
C PHE A 226 -41.31 6.58 -23.33
N ALA A 227 -42.43 6.98 -22.74
CA ALA A 227 -42.73 8.35 -22.38
C ALA A 227 -42.41 8.61 -20.90
N VAL A 228 -41.35 9.43 -20.63
CA VAL A 228 -40.95 9.78 -19.27
C VAL A 228 -42.05 10.59 -18.57
N THR A 229 -42.47 10.15 -17.40
CA THR A 229 -43.47 10.83 -16.56
C THR A 229 -42.88 11.46 -15.31
N GLN A 230 -41.80 10.86 -14.77
CA GLN A 230 -41.15 11.35 -13.56
C GLN A 230 -39.66 10.96 -13.56
N VAL A 231 -38.82 11.88 -13.06
CA VAL A 231 -37.41 11.62 -12.76
C VAL A 231 -37.17 12.02 -11.31
N THR A 232 -36.54 11.15 -10.53
CA THR A 232 -36.13 11.49 -9.15
C THR A 232 -34.64 11.27 -8.95
N VAL A 233 -34.06 12.02 -8.02
CA VAL A 233 -32.66 11.84 -7.57
C VAL A 233 -32.66 11.78 -6.04
N ASP A 234 -32.02 10.76 -5.49
CA ASP A 234 -31.78 10.63 -4.05
C ASP A 234 -30.27 10.46 -3.83
N SER A 235 -29.64 11.46 -3.21
CA SER A 235 -28.23 11.48 -2.86
C SER A 235 -27.94 11.19 -1.38
N GLY A 236 -28.93 10.58 -0.68
CA GLY A 236 -28.83 10.27 0.75
C GLY A 236 -29.35 11.38 1.66
N ALA A 237 -29.70 12.55 1.12
CA ALA A 237 -30.34 13.65 1.84
C ALA A 237 -31.87 13.67 1.66
N GLY A 238 -32.40 12.69 0.95
CA GLY A 238 -33.81 12.56 0.58
C GLY A 238 -34.02 12.64 -0.93
N THR A 239 -35.20 12.13 -1.36
CA THR A 239 -35.57 12.05 -2.76
C THR A 239 -36.07 13.40 -3.27
N VAL A 240 -35.49 13.88 -4.36
CA VAL A 240 -35.90 15.10 -5.05
C VAL A 240 -36.54 14.72 -6.40
N VAL A 241 -37.76 15.20 -6.67
CA VAL A 241 -38.39 15.08 -7.99
C VAL A 241 -37.84 16.20 -8.88
N LEU A 242 -37.25 15.83 -10.02
CA LEU A 242 -36.74 16.82 -10.98
C LEU A 242 -37.91 17.41 -11.78
N PRO A 243 -37.92 18.75 -11.99
CA PRO A 243 -38.84 19.35 -12.96
C PRO A 243 -38.49 18.90 -14.39
N SER A 244 -39.40 19.04 -15.33
CA SER A 244 -39.17 18.70 -16.75
C SER A 244 -38.00 19.45 -17.40
N THR A 245 -37.58 20.56 -16.81
CA THR A 245 -36.37 21.33 -17.19
C THR A 245 -35.09 20.76 -16.61
N GLY A 246 -35.18 19.86 -15.63
CA GLY A 246 -34.04 19.25 -14.95
C GLY A 246 -33.35 18.10 -15.72
N TYR A 247 -33.98 17.62 -16.78
CA TYR A 247 -33.44 16.59 -17.68
C TYR A 247 -33.83 16.89 -19.15
N THR A 248 -33.20 16.22 -20.07
CA THR A 248 -33.55 16.30 -21.52
C THR A 248 -33.85 14.92 -22.07
N VAL A 249 -34.83 14.82 -22.97
CA VAL A 249 -35.10 13.60 -23.75
C VAL A 249 -34.98 13.95 -25.21
N ASP A 250 -34.00 13.36 -25.88
CA ASP A 250 -33.89 13.40 -27.35
C ASP A 250 -34.84 12.32 -27.93
N THR A 251 -35.92 12.77 -28.54
CA THR A 251 -36.92 11.88 -29.13
C THR A 251 -36.45 11.20 -30.42
N THR A 252 -35.37 11.69 -31.04
CA THR A 252 -34.78 11.07 -32.24
C THR A 252 -33.98 9.82 -31.88
N THR A 253 -33.25 9.88 -30.76
CA THR A 253 -32.39 8.79 -30.29
C THR A 253 -32.99 8.05 -29.11
N ASN A 254 -34.13 8.47 -28.57
CA ASN A 254 -34.74 8.04 -27.32
C ASN A 254 -33.78 8.14 -26.14
N THR A 255 -32.89 9.13 -26.13
CA THR A 255 -31.85 9.25 -25.09
C THR A 255 -32.30 10.28 -24.06
N ILE A 256 -32.32 9.85 -22.78
CA ILE A 256 -32.46 10.77 -21.64
C ILE A 256 -31.08 11.18 -21.12
N THR A 257 -30.91 12.46 -20.79
CA THR A 257 -29.71 13.01 -20.14
C THR A 257 -30.12 13.75 -18.87
N ILE A 258 -29.51 13.37 -17.75
CA ILE A 258 -29.80 13.89 -16.39
C ILE A 258 -28.47 14.31 -15.76
N PRO A 259 -28.31 15.55 -15.30
CA PRO A 259 -29.25 16.67 -15.46
C PRO A 259 -29.26 17.21 -16.90
N SER A 260 -30.22 18.10 -17.19
CA SER A 260 -30.14 18.95 -18.39
C SER A 260 -28.93 19.89 -18.31
N ALA A 261 -28.59 20.56 -19.43
CA ALA A 261 -27.46 21.51 -19.47
C ALA A 261 -27.57 22.67 -18.44
N THR A 262 -28.78 22.99 -18.01
CA THR A 262 -29.07 24.03 -17.01
C THR A 262 -29.58 23.46 -15.68
N GLY A 263 -29.64 22.13 -15.55
CA GLY A 263 -30.09 21.43 -14.36
C GLY A 263 -29.03 21.40 -13.26
N THR A 264 -29.48 21.12 -12.03
CA THR A 264 -28.55 20.94 -10.90
C THR A 264 -27.70 19.70 -11.11
N PRO A 265 -26.37 19.81 -11.05
CA PRO A 265 -25.47 18.66 -11.21
C PRO A 265 -25.76 17.56 -10.19
N ILE A 266 -25.73 16.31 -10.62
CA ILE A 266 -25.77 15.15 -9.72
C ILE A 266 -24.42 15.06 -9.00
N GLN A 267 -24.46 14.73 -7.72
CA GLN A 267 -23.27 14.40 -6.92
C GLN A 267 -23.41 13.00 -6.36
N VAL A 268 -22.30 12.26 -6.31
CA VAL A 268 -22.21 11.02 -5.57
C VAL A 268 -21.21 11.24 -4.45
N ALA A 269 -21.71 11.21 -3.20
CA ALA A 269 -20.90 11.49 -2.01
C ALA A 269 -19.66 10.61 -1.96
N ALA A 270 -18.62 11.06 -1.25
CA ALA A 270 -17.47 10.22 -0.93
C ALA A 270 -17.87 9.02 -0.06
N ALA A 271 -17.12 7.92 -0.15
CA ALA A 271 -17.24 6.85 0.82
C ALA A 271 -16.87 7.36 2.22
N THR A 272 -17.60 6.88 3.22
CA THR A 272 -17.30 7.09 4.64
C THR A 272 -16.53 5.88 5.18
N ALA A 273 -16.10 5.92 6.45
CA ALA A 273 -15.47 4.75 7.09
C ALA A 273 -16.41 3.52 7.14
N ALA A 274 -17.72 3.75 7.10
CA ALA A 274 -18.74 2.69 7.29
C ALA A 274 -19.30 2.16 5.96
N ALA A 275 -19.40 3.00 4.90
CA ALA A 275 -20.10 2.64 3.67
C ALA A 275 -19.62 3.49 2.48
N PRO A 276 -19.79 2.99 1.23
CA PRO A 276 -19.63 3.80 0.03
C PRO A 276 -20.66 4.93 -0.02
N GLY A 277 -20.36 5.98 -0.76
CA GLY A 277 -21.34 7.00 -1.12
C GLY A 277 -22.31 6.43 -2.16
N VAL A 278 -23.61 6.71 -2.01
CA VAL A 278 -24.64 6.20 -2.93
C VAL A 278 -25.53 7.33 -3.38
N THR A 279 -25.82 7.36 -4.68
CA THR A 279 -26.87 8.21 -5.26
C THR A 279 -27.71 7.36 -6.20
N THR A 280 -29.03 7.46 -6.05
CA THR A 280 -30.00 6.73 -6.85
C THR A 280 -30.78 7.70 -7.75
N VAL A 281 -30.88 7.37 -9.03
CA VAL A 281 -31.76 8.08 -9.97
C VAL A 281 -32.84 7.10 -10.41
N THR A 282 -34.11 7.53 -10.37
CA THR A 282 -35.20 6.76 -10.96
C THR A 282 -35.80 7.51 -12.14
N VAL A 283 -36.11 6.76 -13.19
CA VAL A 283 -36.82 7.25 -14.38
C VAL A 283 -38.08 6.42 -14.55
N THR A 284 -39.21 7.02 -14.29
CA THR A 284 -40.54 6.38 -14.45
C THR A 284 -41.20 6.89 -15.72
N GLY A 285 -41.82 6.02 -16.45
CA GLY A 285 -42.56 6.34 -17.65
C GLY A 285 -43.59 5.27 -18.04
N THR A 286 -44.27 5.49 -19.11
CA THR A 286 -45.20 4.53 -19.69
C THR A 286 -44.69 4.09 -21.06
N VAL A 287 -44.92 2.80 -21.38
CA VAL A 287 -44.52 2.23 -22.69
C VAL A 287 -45.71 2.26 -23.61
N ALA A 288 -45.58 2.98 -24.75
CA ALA A 288 -46.58 2.94 -25.80
C ALA A 288 -46.57 1.57 -26.54
N ALA A 289 -47.67 1.21 -27.16
CA ALA A 289 -47.69 0.08 -28.09
C ALA A 289 -46.71 0.30 -29.21
N VAL A 290 -45.72 -0.58 -29.35
CA VAL A 290 -44.80 -0.54 -30.49
C VAL A 290 -45.53 -1.21 -31.64
N THR A 291 -45.87 -0.44 -32.69
CA THR A 291 -46.39 -1.01 -33.94
C THR A 291 -45.19 -1.69 -34.63
N PRO A 292 -45.29 -2.97 -35.00
CA PRO A 292 -44.23 -3.70 -35.66
C PRO A 292 -43.85 -3.15 -37.00
#